data_92af7f45684a69d767a3a7516507e42e
#
_entry.id   92af7f45684a69d767a3a7516507e42e
#
_cell.length_a   1.000
_cell.length_b   1.000
_cell.length_c   1.000
_cell.angle_alpha   90.00
_cell.angle_beta   90.00
_cell.angle_gamma   90.00
#
_symmetry.space_group_name_H-M   'P 1'
#
loop_
_entity.id
_entity.type
_entity.pdbx_description
1 polymer ?
#
loop_
_entity_poly.entity_id
_entity_poly.type
_entity_poly.pdbx_seq_one_letter_code
_entity_poly.pdbx_strand_id
1 'polypeptide(L)'
;MKKLESSLTNMVLVLTGVAVVMGGILAYVNHLTEGPIAEQKTKALADGIKTVMCVSDLKVSRTDTVHQNDAKGKELTYIIYQTQDAQGQDLGAAVESVTGGFGGDLKVLVGFDAEGKILGYTLLEHAETPGLGAKADKWFQKGEKGDIIGKTPSDPLTVSKDGGQVDAITASTITSRAFLLAVNNAYNAFKATPTADAETGATKQMKK
;
A
#
# COMPACT_ATOMS: atom_id res chain seq x y z
N MET A 1 27.82 -8.24 -48.15
CA MET A 1 27.24 -7.17 -47.30
C MET A 1 28.31 -6.12 -47.03
N LYS A 2 28.09 -4.86 -47.45
CA LYS A 2 29.03 -3.75 -47.16
C LYS A 2 29.08 -3.56 -45.65
N LYS A 3 30.26 -3.72 -45.04
CA LYS A 3 30.48 -3.34 -43.61
C LYS A 3 30.24 -1.83 -43.52
N LEU A 4 29.34 -1.43 -42.63
CA LEU A 4 29.17 -0.01 -42.30
C LEU A 4 30.48 0.46 -41.65
N GLU A 5 31.11 1.48 -42.27
CA GLU A 5 32.31 2.09 -41.69
C GLU A 5 31.98 2.69 -40.33
N SER A 6 32.83 2.45 -39.34
CA SER A 6 32.68 2.97 -37.96
C SER A 6 33.01 4.47 -37.92
N SER A 7 32.15 5.28 -38.54
CA SER A 7 32.18 6.75 -38.41
C SER A 7 31.35 7.14 -37.19
N LEU A 8 31.79 8.16 -36.46
CA LEU A 8 31.03 8.74 -35.31
C LEU A 8 29.60 9.08 -35.72
N THR A 9 29.37 9.59 -36.92
CA THR A 9 28.04 9.91 -37.45
C THR A 9 27.16 8.66 -37.59
N ASN A 10 27.71 7.56 -38.11
CA ASN A 10 26.97 6.30 -38.25
C ASN A 10 26.65 5.68 -36.89
N MET A 11 27.55 5.78 -35.93
CA MET A 11 27.29 5.29 -34.55
C MET A 11 26.15 6.07 -33.88
N VAL A 12 26.15 7.40 -33.99
CA VAL A 12 25.07 8.25 -33.44
C VAL A 12 23.75 7.94 -34.14
N LEU A 13 23.72 7.85 -35.49
CA LEU A 13 22.49 7.53 -36.22
C LEU A 13 21.91 6.17 -35.87
N VAL A 14 22.74 5.13 -35.74
CA VAL A 14 22.28 3.79 -35.36
C VAL A 14 21.77 3.79 -33.91
N LEU A 15 22.51 4.40 -32.98
CA LEU A 15 22.10 4.47 -31.58
C LEU A 15 20.78 5.23 -31.42
N THR A 16 20.65 6.39 -32.05
CA THR A 16 19.40 7.19 -32.03
C THR A 16 18.26 6.43 -32.71
N GLY A 17 18.50 5.78 -33.83
CA GLY A 17 17.48 4.98 -34.53
C GLY A 17 16.97 3.83 -33.67
N VAL A 18 17.87 3.08 -33.02
CA VAL A 18 17.50 1.99 -32.08
C VAL A 18 16.73 2.56 -30.89
N ALA A 19 17.20 3.65 -30.28
CA ALA A 19 16.53 4.28 -29.15
C ALA A 19 15.09 4.74 -29.50
N VAL A 20 14.88 5.35 -30.65
CA VAL A 20 13.56 5.79 -31.12
C VAL A 20 12.63 4.58 -31.36
N VAL A 21 13.13 3.53 -32.01
CA VAL A 21 12.33 2.33 -32.28
C VAL A 21 11.95 1.65 -30.97
N MET A 22 12.91 1.44 -30.07
CA MET A 22 12.64 0.79 -28.79
C MET A 22 11.74 1.64 -27.89
N GLY A 23 11.94 2.97 -27.87
CA GLY A 23 11.05 3.89 -27.16
C GLY A 23 9.62 3.87 -27.70
N GLY A 24 9.47 3.82 -29.03
CA GLY A 24 8.16 3.68 -29.68
C GLY A 24 7.46 2.37 -29.34
N ILE A 25 8.18 1.25 -29.34
CA ILE A 25 7.63 -0.06 -28.96
C ILE A 25 7.20 -0.04 -27.49
N LEU A 26 8.04 0.48 -26.58
CA LEU A 26 7.71 0.57 -25.15
C LEU A 26 6.49 1.47 -24.91
N ALA A 27 6.41 2.62 -25.55
CA ALA A 27 5.25 3.52 -25.45
C ALA A 27 3.96 2.85 -25.95
N TYR A 28 4.03 2.13 -27.07
CA TYR A 28 2.89 1.40 -27.60
C TYR A 28 2.42 0.28 -26.65
N VAL A 29 3.34 -0.53 -26.13
CA VAL A 29 3.01 -1.60 -25.17
C VAL A 29 2.44 -1.00 -23.88
N ASN A 30 3.03 0.08 -23.36
CA ASN A 30 2.52 0.77 -22.18
C ASN A 30 1.07 1.23 -22.38
N HIS A 31 0.78 1.89 -23.51
CA HIS A 31 -0.57 2.35 -23.82
C HIS A 31 -1.58 1.19 -23.93
N LEU A 32 -1.15 0.06 -24.52
CA LEU A 32 -2.01 -1.12 -24.66
C LEU A 32 -2.31 -1.80 -23.31
N THR A 33 -1.38 -1.75 -22.36
CA THR A 33 -1.48 -2.44 -21.07
C THR A 33 -2.07 -1.57 -19.96
N GLU A 34 -2.14 -0.25 -20.11
CA GLU A 34 -2.61 0.70 -19.11
C GLU A 34 -4.05 0.40 -18.65
N GLY A 35 -4.98 0.17 -19.61
CA GLY A 35 -6.37 -0.17 -19.31
C GLY A 35 -6.53 -1.45 -18.49
N PRO A 36 -6.05 -2.61 -18.97
CA PRO A 36 -6.09 -3.86 -18.22
C PRO A 36 -5.44 -3.79 -16.84
N ILE A 37 -4.32 -3.05 -16.70
CA ILE A 37 -3.66 -2.86 -15.41
C ILE A 37 -4.55 -2.06 -14.44
N ALA A 38 -5.17 -0.98 -14.90
CA ALA A 38 -6.06 -0.17 -14.08
C ALA A 38 -7.29 -0.97 -13.58
N GLU A 39 -7.89 -1.78 -14.45
CA GLU A 39 -8.99 -2.68 -14.07
C GLU A 39 -8.56 -3.71 -13.02
N GLN A 40 -7.40 -4.35 -13.21
CA GLN A 40 -6.87 -5.31 -12.26
C GLN A 40 -6.57 -4.66 -10.90
N LYS A 41 -6.00 -3.45 -10.87
CA LYS A 41 -5.74 -2.71 -9.62
C LYS A 41 -7.04 -2.40 -8.87
N THR A 42 -8.07 -1.94 -9.57
CA THR A 42 -9.38 -1.67 -8.97
C THR A 42 -10.02 -2.93 -8.39
N LYS A 43 -9.95 -4.03 -9.12
CA LYS A 43 -10.45 -5.33 -8.66
C LYS A 43 -9.66 -5.84 -7.46
N ALA A 44 -8.33 -5.81 -7.53
CA ALA A 44 -7.46 -6.23 -6.44
C ALA A 44 -7.69 -5.42 -5.16
N LEU A 45 -7.94 -4.11 -5.28
CA LEU A 45 -8.31 -3.26 -4.15
C LEU A 45 -9.66 -3.67 -3.55
N ALA A 46 -10.70 -3.86 -4.37
CA ALA A 46 -12.01 -4.26 -3.89
C ALA A 46 -11.99 -5.64 -3.20
N ASP A 47 -11.30 -6.61 -3.79
CA ASP A 47 -11.10 -7.95 -3.20
C ASP A 47 -10.22 -7.85 -1.93
N GLY A 48 -9.21 -6.99 -1.95
CA GLY A 48 -8.35 -6.69 -0.81
C GLY A 48 -9.13 -6.15 0.38
N ILE A 49 -10.01 -5.17 0.17
CA ILE A 49 -10.84 -4.60 1.25
C ILE A 49 -11.67 -5.70 1.92
N LYS A 50 -12.33 -6.57 1.14
CA LYS A 50 -13.09 -7.70 1.68
C LYS A 50 -12.22 -8.66 2.48
N THR A 51 -11.02 -8.95 1.98
CA THR A 51 -10.05 -9.84 2.61
C THR A 51 -9.58 -9.28 3.96
N VAL A 52 -9.19 -8.01 4.02
CA VAL A 52 -8.65 -7.42 5.26
C VAL A 52 -9.70 -7.14 6.31
N MET A 53 -10.95 -6.91 5.89
CA MET A 53 -12.10 -6.74 6.79
C MET A 53 -12.71 -8.08 7.23
N CYS A 54 -12.27 -9.21 6.64
CA CYS A 54 -12.79 -10.56 6.93
C CYS A 54 -14.32 -10.69 6.72
N VAL A 55 -14.90 -9.88 5.84
CA VAL A 55 -16.36 -9.85 5.53
C VAL A 55 -16.56 -9.87 4.03
N SER A 56 -17.42 -10.76 3.55
CA SER A 56 -17.71 -10.91 2.12
C SER A 56 -18.70 -9.87 1.61
N ASP A 57 -19.73 -9.57 2.41
CA ASP A 57 -20.80 -8.62 2.09
C ASP A 57 -20.60 -7.31 2.84
N LEU A 58 -19.67 -6.49 2.34
CA LEU A 58 -19.46 -5.13 2.83
C LEU A 58 -19.62 -4.11 1.71
N LYS A 59 -19.95 -2.89 2.09
CA LYS A 59 -19.95 -1.70 1.22
C LYS A 59 -18.97 -0.68 1.74
N VAL A 60 -18.23 -0.06 0.83
CA VAL A 60 -17.45 1.14 1.15
C VAL A 60 -18.44 2.31 1.19
N SER A 61 -18.65 2.86 2.37
CA SER A 61 -19.60 3.97 2.58
C SER A 61 -18.97 5.31 2.23
N ARG A 62 -17.68 5.46 2.52
CA ARG A 62 -16.93 6.69 2.31
C ARG A 62 -15.45 6.39 2.05
N THR A 63 -14.82 7.22 1.23
CA THR A 63 -13.37 7.18 1.00
C THR A 63 -12.78 8.53 1.40
N ASP A 64 -11.85 8.52 2.32
CA ASP A 64 -11.15 9.70 2.80
C ASP A 64 -9.68 9.64 2.42
N THR A 65 -9.11 10.78 2.05
CA THR A 65 -7.68 10.90 1.80
C THR A 65 -7.07 11.77 2.89
N VAL A 66 -6.07 11.22 3.58
CA VAL A 66 -5.34 11.92 4.65
C VAL A 66 -3.90 12.15 4.19
N HIS A 67 -3.44 13.38 4.31
CA HIS A 67 -2.07 13.76 4.03
C HIS A 67 -1.34 13.99 5.36
N GLN A 68 -0.21 13.32 5.55
CA GLN A 68 0.64 13.51 6.73
C GLN A 68 2.09 13.65 6.27
N ASN A 69 2.85 14.45 6.98
CA ASN A 69 4.29 14.56 6.73
C ASN A 69 5.03 13.53 7.59
N ASP A 70 5.97 12.82 6.99
CA ASP A 70 6.89 11.97 7.74
C ASP A 70 7.89 12.81 8.56
N ALA A 71 8.71 12.14 9.38
CA ALA A 71 9.73 12.79 10.18
C ALA A 71 10.81 13.53 9.34
N LYS A 72 10.85 13.31 8.04
CA LYS A 72 11.76 13.96 7.07
C LYS A 72 11.07 15.06 6.26
N GLY A 73 9.80 15.35 6.54
CA GLY A 73 9.01 16.37 5.83
C GLY A 73 8.48 15.90 4.46
N LYS A 74 8.58 14.60 4.14
CA LYS A 74 7.97 14.04 2.93
C LYS A 74 6.47 13.85 3.17
N GLU A 75 5.65 14.38 2.28
CA GLU A 75 4.22 14.17 2.31
C GLU A 75 3.88 12.71 1.98
N LEU A 76 3.16 12.07 2.88
CA LEU A 76 2.62 10.73 2.74
C LEU A 76 1.10 10.82 2.60
N THR A 77 0.56 10.09 1.64
CA THR A 77 -0.88 10.05 1.38
C THR A 77 -1.42 8.69 1.80
N TYR A 78 -2.47 8.71 2.62
CA TYR A 78 -3.21 7.54 3.07
C TYR A 78 -4.62 7.61 2.53
N ILE A 79 -5.14 6.47 2.08
CA ILE A 79 -6.53 6.37 1.61
C ILE A 79 -7.26 5.46 2.58
N ILE A 80 -8.36 5.96 3.13
CA ILE A 80 -9.16 5.29 4.16
C ILE A 80 -10.51 4.95 3.56
N TYR A 81 -10.83 3.67 3.51
CA TYR A 81 -12.08 3.13 3.02
C TYR A 81 -12.94 2.76 4.22
N GLN A 82 -13.90 3.60 4.60
CA GLN A 82 -14.87 3.31 5.64
C GLN A 82 -15.82 2.21 5.16
N THR A 83 -16.02 1.18 5.97
CA THR A 83 -16.78 0.00 5.57
C THR A 83 -17.98 -0.21 6.46
N GLN A 84 -19.09 -0.62 5.82
CA GLN A 84 -20.35 -0.94 6.47
C GLN A 84 -20.86 -2.30 5.99
N ASP A 85 -21.63 -2.96 6.83
CA ASP A 85 -22.35 -4.19 6.47
C ASP A 85 -23.57 -3.88 5.58
N ALA A 86 -24.30 -4.93 5.20
CA ALA A 86 -25.50 -4.81 4.40
C ALA A 86 -26.64 -4.05 5.13
N GLN A 87 -26.59 -3.95 6.44
CA GLN A 87 -27.54 -3.26 7.32
C GLN A 87 -27.17 -1.82 7.59
N GLY A 88 -25.98 -1.36 7.12
CA GLY A 88 -25.45 -0.01 7.33
C GLY A 88 -24.72 0.16 8.65
N GLN A 89 -24.43 -0.93 9.37
CA GLN A 89 -23.64 -0.88 10.58
C GLN A 89 -22.16 -0.69 10.22
N ASP A 90 -21.47 0.19 10.95
CA ASP A 90 -20.04 0.44 10.76
C ASP A 90 -19.21 -0.79 11.19
N LEU A 91 -18.37 -1.26 10.28
CA LEU A 91 -17.46 -2.39 10.51
C LEU A 91 -16.04 -1.94 10.85
N GLY A 92 -15.75 -0.65 10.68
CA GLY A 92 -14.40 -0.10 10.74
C GLY A 92 -13.90 0.36 9.38
N ALA A 93 -12.59 0.35 9.16
CA ALA A 93 -12.02 0.85 7.91
C ALA A 93 -10.83 0.02 7.41
N ALA A 94 -10.70 -0.04 6.08
CA ALA A 94 -9.49 -0.49 5.42
C ALA A 94 -8.63 0.73 5.05
N VAL A 95 -7.34 0.72 5.38
CA VAL A 95 -6.42 1.84 5.16
C VAL A 95 -5.28 1.42 4.26
N GLU A 96 -5.10 2.17 3.17
CA GLU A 96 -3.96 2.01 2.27
C GLU A 96 -2.81 2.89 2.75
N SER A 97 -1.62 2.28 2.90
CA SER A 97 -0.38 2.94 3.32
C SER A 97 0.78 2.49 2.43
N VAL A 98 1.68 3.43 2.11
CA VAL A 98 2.85 3.17 1.29
C VAL A 98 4.11 3.52 2.06
N THR A 99 5.10 2.62 2.02
CA THR A 99 6.43 2.83 2.61
C THR A 99 7.51 2.34 1.68
N GLY A 100 8.73 2.87 1.82
CA GLY A 100 9.89 2.34 1.08
C GLY A 100 10.36 1.02 1.67
N GLY A 101 10.26 -0.07 0.89
CA GLY A 101 10.82 -1.38 1.21
C GLY A 101 12.30 -1.51 0.83
N PHE A 102 12.77 -2.76 0.65
CA PHE A 102 14.13 -3.03 0.17
C PHE A 102 14.22 -2.95 -1.37
N GLY A 103 13.27 -3.56 -2.06
CA GLY A 103 13.25 -3.61 -3.53
C GLY A 103 12.53 -2.43 -4.19
N GLY A 104 11.81 -1.63 -3.43
CA GLY A 104 10.99 -0.52 -3.91
C GLY A 104 9.86 -0.20 -2.96
N ASP A 105 8.85 0.52 -3.44
CA ASP A 105 7.69 0.85 -2.63
C ASP A 105 6.90 -0.40 -2.23
N LEU A 106 6.47 -0.43 -0.99
CA LEU A 106 5.64 -1.44 -0.38
C LEU A 106 4.27 -0.83 -0.06
N LYS A 107 3.24 -1.23 -0.79
CA LYS A 107 1.88 -0.75 -0.62
C LYS A 107 1.08 -1.79 0.15
N VAL A 108 0.63 -1.42 1.33
CA VAL A 108 -0.08 -2.30 2.27
C VAL A 108 -1.51 -1.79 2.47
N LEU A 109 -2.47 -2.67 2.44
CA LEU A 109 -3.84 -2.43 2.87
C LEU A 109 -4.05 -3.13 4.20
N VAL A 110 -4.49 -2.40 5.21
CA VAL A 110 -4.72 -2.92 6.58
C VAL A 110 -6.17 -2.67 6.97
N GLY A 111 -6.87 -3.71 7.42
CA GLY A 111 -8.22 -3.61 7.95
C GLY A 111 -8.20 -3.43 9.48
N PHE A 112 -8.94 -2.45 9.96
CA PHE A 112 -9.14 -2.15 11.36
C PHE A 112 -10.62 -2.25 11.72
N ASP A 113 -10.94 -2.82 12.90
CA ASP A 113 -12.27 -2.67 13.47
C ASP A 113 -12.49 -1.26 14.05
N ALA A 114 -13.66 -0.99 14.59
CA ALA A 114 -14.01 0.32 15.17
C ALA A 114 -13.09 0.73 16.33
N GLU A 115 -12.52 -0.23 17.07
CA GLU A 115 -11.59 -0.02 18.18
C GLU A 115 -10.14 0.19 17.69
N GLY A 116 -9.85 -0.07 16.42
CA GLY A 116 -8.52 0.03 15.82
C GLY A 116 -7.68 -1.22 15.96
N LYS A 117 -8.31 -2.38 16.18
CA LYS A 117 -7.66 -3.68 16.18
C LYS A 117 -7.48 -4.18 14.74
N ILE A 118 -6.32 -4.72 14.43
CA ILE A 118 -6.02 -5.25 13.10
C ILE A 118 -6.85 -6.52 12.86
N LEU A 119 -7.74 -6.47 11.87
CA LEU A 119 -8.53 -7.61 11.40
C LEU A 119 -7.77 -8.45 10.38
N GLY A 120 -7.06 -7.80 9.48
CA GLY A 120 -6.29 -8.43 8.43
C GLY A 120 -5.42 -7.42 7.69
N TYR A 121 -4.54 -7.92 6.83
CA TYR A 121 -3.80 -7.09 5.90
C TYR A 121 -3.59 -7.83 4.57
N THR A 122 -3.26 -7.08 3.52
CA THR A 122 -2.79 -7.61 2.25
C THR A 122 -1.80 -6.65 1.61
N LEU A 123 -0.87 -7.18 0.83
CA LEU A 123 0.04 -6.37 0.01
C LEU A 123 -0.63 -6.11 -1.34
N LEU A 124 -0.87 -4.84 -1.67
CA LEU A 124 -1.42 -4.45 -2.97
C LEU A 124 -0.35 -4.40 -4.05
N GLU A 125 0.82 -3.84 -3.71
CA GLU A 125 1.97 -3.74 -4.61
C GLU A 125 3.28 -3.85 -3.81
N HIS A 126 4.27 -4.55 -4.36
CA HIS A 126 5.63 -4.58 -3.84
C HIS A 126 6.63 -5.01 -4.91
N ALA A 127 7.88 -4.60 -4.77
CA ALA A 127 9.01 -5.02 -5.61
C ALA A 127 10.04 -5.83 -4.81
N GLU A 128 9.60 -6.49 -3.73
CA GLU A 128 10.46 -7.24 -2.84
C GLU A 128 10.97 -8.54 -3.47
N THR A 129 12.15 -8.98 -3.04
CA THR A 129 12.78 -10.20 -3.57
C THR A 129 11.96 -11.45 -3.23
N PRO A 130 11.62 -12.28 -4.25
CA PRO A 130 10.94 -13.55 -4.04
C PRO A 130 11.70 -14.46 -3.04
N GLY A 131 10.96 -15.11 -2.14
CA GLY A 131 11.53 -15.99 -1.11
C GLY A 131 12.18 -15.27 0.08
N LEU A 132 12.34 -13.95 0.01
CA LEU A 132 12.84 -13.09 1.08
C LEU A 132 11.77 -12.09 1.50
N GLY A 133 11.85 -10.83 1.11
CA GLY A 133 10.91 -9.77 1.46
C GLY A 133 9.48 -10.03 0.99
N ALA A 134 9.28 -10.69 -0.15
CA ALA A 134 7.97 -11.10 -0.63
C ALA A 134 7.21 -12.03 0.33
N LYS A 135 7.89 -12.66 1.30
CA LYS A 135 7.22 -13.43 2.37
C LYS A 135 6.35 -12.57 3.27
N ALA A 136 6.48 -11.25 3.26
CA ALA A 136 5.65 -10.34 4.04
C ALA A 136 4.16 -10.54 3.79
N ASP A 137 3.78 -11.04 2.62
CA ASP A 137 2.40 -11.38 2.27
C ASP A 137 1.76 -12.39 3.24
N LYS A 138 2.56 -13.29 3.83
CA LYS A 138 2.08 -14.35 4.73
C LYS A 138 2.66 -14.28 6.13
N TRP A 139 3.89 -13.75 6.28
CA TRP A 139 4.66 -13.82 7.52
C TRP A 139 4.00 -13.18 8.73
N PHE A 140 3.19 -12.15 8.52
CA PHE A 140 2.53 -11.39 9.58
C PHE A 140 1.05 -11.76 9.74
N GLN A 141 0.59 -12.80 9.03
CA GLN A 141 -0.78 -13.31 9.14
C GLN A 141 -0.98 -14.07 10.45
N LYS A 142 -2.25 -14.31 10.79
CA LYS A 142 -2.65 -15.00 12.01
C LYS A 142 -2.01 -16.38 12.13
N GLY A 143 -1.36 -16.62 13.27
CA GLY A 143 -0.70 -17.90 13.57
C GLY A 143 0.71 -18.05 13.00
N GLU A 144 1.19 -17.07 12.24
CA GLU A 144 2.56 -17.05 11.74
C GLU A 144 3.52 -16.43 12.76
N LYS A 145 4.84 -16.56 12.52
CA LYS A 145 5.88 -16.09 13.48
C LYS A 145 5.82 -14.60 13.79
N GLY A 146 5.47 -13.79 12.79
CA GLY A 146 5.35 -12.34 12.93
C GLY A 146 3.93 -11.86 13.14
N ASP A 147 3.01 -12.70 13.57
CA ASP A 147 1.56 -12.43 13.69
C ASP A 147 1.24 -11.08 14.33
N ILE A 148 0.53 -10.23 13.56
CA ILE A 148 0.05 -8.92 14.00
C ILE A 148 -1.48 -8.86 14.08
N ILE A 149 -2.18 -9.93 13.67
CA ILE A 149 -3.64 -9.94 13.62
C ILE A 149 -4.19 -9.93 15.04
N GLY A 150 -5.17 -9.08 15.26
CA GLY A 150 -5.76 -8.90 16.57
C GLY A 150 -5.00 -7.98 17.52
N LYS A 151 -3.84 -7.45 17.11
CA LYS A 151 -3.13 -6.41 17.87
C LYS A 151 -3.70 -5.03 17.52
N THR A 152 -3.59 -4.10 18.46
CA THR A 152 -3.90 -2.69 18.26
C THR A 152 -2.58 -1.92 18.34
N PRO A 153 -2.15 -1.21 17.28
CA PRO A 153 -0.89 -0.46 17.25
C PRO A 153 -0.92 0.84 18.08
N SER A 154 -1.52 0.81 19.28
CA SER A 154 -1.45 1.93 20.22
C SER A 154 -0.02 2.21 20.67
N ASP A 155 0.75 1.15 20.89
CA ASP A 155 2.20 1.19 20.93
C ASP A 155 2.73 0.74 19.56
N PRO A 156 3.65 1.50 18.94
CA PRO A 156 4.14 1.17 17.62
C PRO A 156 4.68 -0.26 17.53
N LEU A 157 4.19 -1.03 16.57
CA LEU A 157 4.69 -2.36 16.30
C LEU A 157 6.12 -2.25 15.74
N THR A 158 7.06 -2.94 16.38
CA THR A 158 8.46 -2.99 15.99
C THR A 158 8.98 -4.42 15.98
N VAL A 159 10.06 -4.65 15.23
CA VAL A 159 10.66 -5.98 15.15
C VAL A 159 11.40 -6.33 16.44
N SER A 160 11.42 -7.61 16.82
CA SER A 160 12.11 -8.13 18.00
C SER A 160 13.58 -7.74 18.08
N LYS A 161 14.26 -7.60 16.93
CA LYS A 161 15.64 -7.11 16.85
C LYS A 161 15.83 -5.66 17.32
N ASP A 162 14.78 -4.87 17.30
CA ASP A 162 14.77 -3.47 17.73
C ASP A 162 14.10 -3.31 19.11
N GLY A 163 13.98 -4.40 19.86
CA GLY A 163 13.32 -4.43 21.18
C GLY A 163 11.80 -4.55 21.13
N GLY A 164 11.22 -4.77 19.97
CA GLY A 164 9.77 -4.95 19.80
C GLY A 164 9.31 -6.40 20.00
N GLN A 165 8.07 -6.64 19.60
CA GLN A 165 7.35 -7.88 19.85
C GLN A 165 6.98 -8.68 18.58
N VAL A 166 7.46 -8.25 17.41
CA VAL A 166 7.14 -8.89 16.14
C VAL A 166 8.38 -9.53 15.54
N ASP A 167 8.31 -10.81 15.20
CA ASP A 167 9.44 -11.50 14.59
C ASP A 167 9.64 -11.05 13.14
N ALA A 168 10.86 -10.60 12.85
CA ALA A 168 11.24 -10.20 11.50
C ALA A 168 11.37 -11.41 10.58
N ILE A 169 11.07 -11.21 9.29
CA ILE A 169 11.37 -12.17 8.24
C ILE A 169 12.87 -12.43 8.22
N THR A 170 13.25 -13.71 8.25
CA THR A 170 14.66 -14.12 8.18
C THR A 170 15.31 -13.55 6.92
N ALA A 171 16.46 -12.91 7.07
CA ALA A 171 17.22 -12.23 6.01
C ALA A 171 16.48 -11.06 5.30
N SER A 172 15.35 -10.58 5.83
CA SER A 172 14.57 -9.45 5.27
C SER A 172 14.09 -8.47 6.34
N THR A 173 14.99 -8.11 7.25
CA THR A 173 14.67 -7.18 8.37
C THR A 173 14.28 -5.78 7.86
N ILE A 174 14.85 -5.32 6.75
CA ILE A 174 14.50 -4.00 6.15
C ILE A 174 13.03 -4.02 5.71
N THR A 175 12.61 -5.03 4.95
CA THR A 175 11.22 -5.20 4.53
C THR A 175 10.28 -5.34 5.72
N SER A 176 10.69 -6.08 6.77
CA SER A 176 9.88 -6.23 7.98
C SER A 176 9.66 -4.90 8.70
N ARG A 177 10.71 -4.08 8.82
CA ARG A 177 10.59 -2.72 9.39
C ARG A 177 9.68 -1.83 8.54
N ALA A 178 9.85 -1.87 7.21
CA ALA A 178 9.03 -1.10 6.28
C ALA A 178 7.55 -1.50 6.37
N PHE A 179 7.27 -2.80 6.44
CA PHE A 179 5.91 -3.32 6.61
C PHE A 179 5.28 -2.84 7.93
N LEU A 180 5.98 -3.00 9.06
CA LEU A 180 5.45 -2.56 10.35
C LEU A 180 5.28 -1.04 10.42
N LEU A 181 6.17 -0.27 9.78
CA LEU A 181 6.02 1.17 9.64
C LEU A 181 4.75 1.51 8.83
N ALA A 182 4.47 0.79 7.73
CA ALA A 182 3.24 0.98 6.96
C ALA A 182 2.00 0.72 7.80
N VAL A 183 2.01 -0.35 8.62
CA VAL A 183 0.89 -0.69 9.53
C VAL A 183 0.69 0.37 10.60
N ASN A 184 1.76 0.84 11.24
CA ASN A 184 1.70 1.91 12.26
C ASN A 184 1.18 3.21 11.66
N ASN A 185 1.64 3.57 10.47
CA ASN A 185 1.18 4.77 9.77
C ASN A 185 -0.30 4.65 9.37
N ALA A 186 -0.72 3.47 8.89
CA ALA A 186 -2.13 3.21 8.58
C ALA A 186 -3.02 3.38 9.82
N TYR A 187 -2.57 2.89 10.99
CA TYR A 187 -3.28 3.07 12.24
C TYR A 187 -3.38 4.54 12.67
N ASN A 188 -2.29 5.30 12.55
CA ASN A 188 -2.28 6.73 12.86
C ASN A 188 -3.24 7.50 11.93
N ALA A 189 -3.28 7.18 10.64
CA ALA A 189 -4.21 7.76 9.69
C ALA A 189 -5.66 7.40 10.04
N PHE A 190 -5.94 6.15 10.41
CA PHE A 190 -7.24 5.69 10.87
C PHE A 190 -7.72 6.49 12.08
N LYS A 191 -6.86 6.68 13.10
CA LYS A 191 -7.19 7.46 14.30
C LYS A 191 -7.35 8.95 14.06
N ALA A 192 -6.68 9.50 13.05
CA ALA A 192 -6.81 10.92 12.68
C ALA A 192 -8.09 11.22 11.90
N THR A 193 -8.79 10.20 11.39
CA THR A 193 -10.02 10.37 10.63
C THR A 193 -11.20 10.54 11.59
N PRO A 194 -12.01 11.62 11.47
CA PRO A 194 -13.21 11.78 12.28
C PRO A 194 -14.18 10.63 12.01
N THR A 195 -14.58 9.91 13.05
CA THR A 195 -15.73 9.01 12.97
C THR A 195 -16.99 9.80 12.59
N ALA A 196 -17.93 9.17 11.89
CA ALA A 196 -19.13 9.82 11.33
C ALA A 196 -19.95 10.64 12.36
N ASP A 197 -19.77 10.39 13.67
CA ASP A 197 -20.43 11.09 14.76
C ASP A 197 -19.70 12.33 15.28
N ALA A 198 -18.49 12.61 14.81
CA ALA A 198 -17.77 13.83 15.15
C ALA A 198 -18.17 14.95 14.17
N GLU A 199 -19.28 15.65 14.46
CA GLU A 199 -19.57 16.95 13.83
C GLU A 199 -18.34 17.85 13.99
N THR A 200 -17.59 18.04 12.91
CA THR A 200 -16.47 18.97 12.88
C THR A 200 -17.04 20.38 13.16
N GLY A 201 -16.45 21.08 14.13
CA GLY A 201 -16.86 22.45 14.52
C GLY A 201 -16.94 23.46 13.36
N ALA A 202 -16.44 23.12 12.17
CA ALA A 202 -16.59 23.88 10.93
C ALA A 202 -18.03 23.88 10.38
N THR A 203 -18.82 22.83 10.61
CA THR A 203 -20.21 22.72 10.11
C THR A 203 -21.17 23.60 10.93
N LYS A 204 -20.79 23.98 12.14
CA LYS A 204 -21.61 24.83 13.02
C LYS A 204 -21.62 26.33 12.62
N GLN A 205 -20.67 26.78 11.80
CA GLN A 205 -20.60 28.17 11.38
C GLN A 205 -21.40 28.50 10.10
N MET A 206 -21.88 27.50 9.37
CA MET A 206 -22.66 27.70 8.13
C MET A 206 -24.20 27.71 8.33
N LYS A 207 -24.69 27.59 9.56
CA LYS A 207 -26.12 27.63 9.92
C LYS A 207 -26.48 28.82 10.83
N LYS A 208 -25.96 30.01 10.50
CA LYS A 208 -26.45 31.26 11.09
C LYS A 208 -26.70 32.30 10.01
#